data_3c657c779333df132c37d68b99c000f7
#
_entry.id   3c657c779333df132c37d68b99c000f7
#
_cell.length_a   1.000
_cell.length_b   1.000
_cell.length_c   1.000
_cell.angle_alpha   90.00
_cell.angle_beta   90.00
_cell.angle_gamma   90.00
#
_symmetry.space_group_name_H-M   'P 1'
#
loop_
_entity.id
_entity.type
_entity.pdbx_description
1 polymer ?
#
loop_
_entity_poly.entity_id
_entity_poly.type
_entity_poly.pdbx_seq_one_letter_code
_entity_poly.pdbx_strand_id
1 'polypeptide(L)'
;MSRFSEKGYFVKENAPIYLTEDMDKTAKWFEEVLGWHSNIVERDDTGSGCYGVVFDMVPEVELVHLAPFTGFQMFCGTPKPRAISFMQVTGIEKMHNYIKSKGWNDITEIIVQPWGGKTFSLSTIDGYTINIWG
;
A
#
# COMPACT_ATOMS: atom_id res chain seq x y z
N MET A 1 -10.76 -2.38 -36.25
CA MET A 1 -10.88 -2.96 -34.90
C MET A 1 -9.52 -3.08 -34.25
N SER A 2 -9.45 -2.71 -33.00
CA SER A 2 -8.22 -2.85 -32.23
C SER A 2 -7.92 -4.32 -31.93
N ARG A 3 -6.65 -4.72 -32.03
CA ARG A 3 -6.19 -6.04 -31.60
C ARG A 3 -6.48 -6.32 -30.12
N PHE A 4 -6.68 -5.28 -29.32
CA PHE A 4 -6.98 -5.43 -27.91
C PHE A 4 -8.35 -6.02 -27.65
N SER A 5 -9.31 -5.85 -28.56
CA SER A 5 -10.63 -6.43 -28.41
C SER A 5 -10.72 -7.86 -28.90
N GLU A 6 -9.76 -8.34 -29.70
CA GLU A 6 -9.79 -9.66 -30.31
C GLU A 6 -9.56 -10.81 -29.35
N LYS A 7 -8.86 -10.57 -28.24
CA LYS A 7 -8.56 -11.63 -27.26
C LYS A 7 -9.72 -11.97 -26.33
N GLY A 8 -10.78 -11.16 -26.31
CA GLY A 8 -11.99 -11.48 -25.57
C GLY A 8 -11.96 -11.24 -24.07
N TYR A 9 -10.89 -10.63 -23.53
CA TYR A 9 -10.81 -10.28 -22.13
C TYR A 9 -10.08 -8.95 -21.92
N PHE A 10 -10.34 -8.33 -20.78
CA PHE A 10 -9.66 -7.13 -20.31
C PHE A 10 -9.42 -7.25 -18.82
N VAL A 11 -8.34 -6.69 -18.33
CA VAL A 11 -8.09 -6.58 -16.88
C VAL A 11 -8.98 -5.47 -16.32
N LYS A 12 -9.77 -5.79 -15.32
CA LYS A 12 -10.62 -4.80 -14.64
C LYS A 12 -9.91 -4.10 -13.51
N GLU A 13 -9.14 -4.86 -12.75
CA GLU A 13 -8.47 -4.35 -11.56
C GLU A 13 -7.11 -4.99 -11.44
N ASN A 14 -6.21 -4.27 -10.79
CA ASN A 14 -4.92 -4.80 -10.43
C ASN A 14 -4.49 -4.16 -9.12
N ALA A 15 -4.14 -4.96 -8.14
CA ALA A 15 -3.68 -4.47 -6.85
C ALA A 15 -2.45 -5.24 -6.40
N PRO A 16 -1.45 -4.56 -5.79
CA PRO A 16 -0.32 -5.25 -5.19
C PRO A 16 -0.77 -6.17 -4.06
N ILE A 17 -0.12 -7.32 -3.96
CA ILE A 17 -0.38 -8.29 -2.90
C ILE A 17 0.64 -8.09 -1.79
N TYR A 18 0.13 -8.04 -0.56
CA TYR A 18 0.90 -7.86 0.65
C TYR A 18 0.72 -9.10 1.53
N LEU A 19 1.80 -9.85 1.76
CA LEU A 19 1.76 -11.01 2.64
C LEU A 19 2.21 -10.61 4.04
N THR A 20 1.50 -11.07 5.05
CA THR A 20 1.83 -10.82 6.45
C THR A 20 1.54 -12.07 7.29
N GLU A 21 2.36 -12.30 8.31
CA GLU A 21 2.14 -13.37 9.28
C GLU A 21 1.22 -12.92 10.43
N ASP A 22 1.05 -11.62 10.61
CA ASP A 22 0.20 -11.04 11.64
C ASP A 22 -0.59 -9.87 11.06
N MET A 23 -1.78 -10.15 10.57
CA MET A 23 -2.62 -9.18 9.88
C MET A 23 -3.05 -8.03 10.80
N ASP A 24 -3.35 -8.31 12.06
CA ASP A 24 -3.77 -7.28 13.01
C ASP A 24 -2.62 -6.29 13.27
N LYS A 25 -1.43 -6.79 13.45
CA LYS A 25 -0.24 -5.97 13.68
C LYS A 25 0.07 -5.10 12.46
N THR A 26 -0.03 -5.67 11.28
CA THR A 26 0.21 -4.94 10.03
C THR A 26 -0.86 -3.88 9.78
N ALA A 27 -2.13 -4.21 9.98
CA ALA A 27 -3.22 -3.25 9.86
C ALA A 27 -3.03 -2.06 10.80
N LYS A 28 -2.67 -2.32 12.04
CA LYS A 28 -2.38 -1.28 13.03
C LYS A 28 -1.21 -0.40 12.60
N TRP A 29 -0.15 -1.00 12.08
CA TRP A 29 1.01 -0.26 11.58
C TRP A 29 0.63 0.71 10.45
N PHE A 30 -0.13 0.25 9.47
CA PHE A 30 -0.57 1.11 8.37
C PHE A 30 -1.40 2.29 8.87
N GLU A 31 -2.26 2.07 9.86
CA GLU A 31 -3.08 3.14 10.42
C GLU A 31 -2.26 4.12 11.25
N GLU A 32 -1.37 3.62 12.10
CA GLU A 32 -0.61 4.47 13.03
C GLU A 32 0.55 5.20 12.38
N VAL A 33 1.23 4.55 11.44
CA VAL A 33 2.45 5.12 10.83
C VAL A 33 2.15 5.88 9.56
N LEU A 34 1.29 5.37 8.71
CA LEU A 34 0.97 6.00 7.43
C LEU A 34 -0.35 6.78 7.44
N GLY A 35 -1.20 6.54 8.42
CA GLY A 35 -2.53 7.15 8.47
C GLY A 35 -3.49 6.55 7.45
N TRP A 36 -3.19 5.37 6.94
CA TRP A 36 -4.06 4.69 5.97
C TRP A 36 -5.04 3.78 6.68
N HIS A 37 -6.20 3.61 6.09
CA HIS A 37 -7.19 2.71 6.63
C HIS A 37 -6.87 1.26 6.27
N SER A 38 -7.03 0.37 7.24
CA SER A 38 -6.89 -1.06 7.02
C SER A 38 -8.15 -1.76 7.47
N ASN A 39 -8.67 -2.65 6.63
CA ASN A 39 -9.87 -3.40 6.92
C ASN A 39 -9.62 -4.89 6.71
N ILE A 40 -9.81 -5.67 7.75
CA ILE A 40 -9.73 -7.14 7.66
C ILE A 40 -11.12 -7.62 7.26
N VAL A 41 -11.23 -8.07 6.01
CA VAL A 41 -12.52 -8.38 5.40
C VAL A 41 -12.95 -9.81 5.73
N GLU A 42 -12.01 -10.74 5.76
CA GLU A 42 -12.34 -12.17 5.95
C GLU A 42 -11.25 -12.87 6.74
N ARG A 43 -11.66 -13.79 7.62
CA ARG A 43 -10.78 -14.71 8.32
C ARG A 43 -11.45 -16.08 8.36
N ASP A 44 -10.67 -17.12 8.17
CA ASP A 44 -11.15 -18.47 8.45
C ASP A 44 -10.63 -18.94 9.83
N ASP A 45 -11.16 -20.07 10.30
CA ASP A 45 -10.82 -20.63 11.60
C ASP A 45 -9.38 -21.14 11.69
N THR A 46 -8.73 -21.36 10.54
CA THR A 46 -7.34 -21.84 10.49
C THR A 46 -6.35 -20.69 10.42
N GLY A 47 -6.82 -19.47 10.14
CA GLY A 47 -5.97 -18.32 9.92
C GLY A 47 -5.30 -18.29 8.55
N SER A 48 -5.54 -19.28 7.70
CA SER A 48 -4.92 -19.35 6.38
C SER A 48 -5.72 -18.64 5.30
N GLY A 49 -7.02 -18.44 5.53
CA GLY A 49 -7.89 -17.71 4.61
C GLY A 49 -8.08 -16.24 4.96
N CYS A 50 -7.12 -15.65 5.63
CA CYS A 50 -7.21 -14.23 5.97
C CYS A 50 -7.09 -13.36 4.75
N TYR A 51 -7.97 -12.37 4.67
CA TYR A 51 -7.98 -11.37 3.61
C TYR A 51 -8.24 -10.00 4.20
N GLY A 52 -7.47 -9.05 3.79
CA GLY A 52 -7.66 -7.66 4.18
C GLY A 52 -7.32 -6.72 3.05
N VAL A 53 -7.66 -5.48 3.23
CA VAL A 53 -7.29 -4.40 2.31
C VAL A 53 -6.69 -3.25 3.09
N VAL A 54 -5.70 -2.63 2.50
CA VAL A 54 -5.08 -1.40 3.03
C VAL A 54 -5.20 -0.35 1.96
N PHE A 55 -5.75 0.79 2.30
CA PHE A 55 -5.88 1.88 1.35
C PHE A 55 -5.86 3.24 2.04
N ASP A 56 -5.47 4.25 1.27
CA ASP A 56 -5.49 5.61 1.74
C ASP A 56 -6.92 6.14 1.81
N MET A 57 -7.20 6.98 2.80
CA MET A 57 -8.51 7.55 2.99
C MET A 57 -8.66 8.83 2.18
N VAL A 58 -9.64 8.84 1.31
CA VAL A 58 -10.14 10.08 0.70
C VAL A 58 -11.34 10.53 1.54
N PRO A 59 -11.27 11.71 2.19
CA PRO A 59 -12.20 12.04 3.28
C PRO A 59 -13.70 11.94 2.96
N GLU A 60 -14.11 12.14 1.75
CA GLU A 60 -15.55 12.25 1.39
C GLU A 60 -16.05 11.03 0.61
N VAL A 61 -15.25 9.96 0.52
CA VAL A 61 -15.61 8.77 -0.24
C VAL A 61 -15.76 7.58 0.70
N GLU A 62 -16.80 6.79 0.50
CA GLU A 62 -17.02 5.57 1.27
C GLU A 62 -15.93 4.54 0.97
N LEU A 63 -15.43 3.90 2.02
CA LEU A 63 -14.29 2.97 1.95
C LEU A 63 -14.50 1.81 0.99
N VAL A 64 -15.71 1.27 0.94
CA VAL A 64 -16.02 0.12 0.09
C VAL A 64 -15.84 0.40 -1.40
N HIS A 65 -15.92 1.66 -1.81
CA HIS A 65 -15.74 2.04 -3.20
C HIS A 65 -14.27 2.22 -3.59
N LEU A 66 -13.39 2.31 -2.61
CA LEU A 66 -11.97 2.56 -2.85
C LEU A 66 -11.12 1.29 -2.75
N ALA A 67 -11.59 0.30 -2.01
CA ALA A 67 -10.79 -0.84 -1.60
C ALA A 67 -9.99 -1.52 -2.72
N PRO A 68 -10.55 -1.83 -3.89
CA PRO A 68 -9.77 -2.52 -4.92
C PRO A 68 -8.82 -1.64 -5.72
N PHE A 69 -8.90 -0.30 -5.58
CA PHE A 69 -8.22 0.60 -6.51
C PHE A 69 -7.09 1.42 -5.91
N THR A 70 -7.04 1.58 -4.60
CA THR A 70 -6.15 2.54 -3.96
C THR A 70 -5.21 1.95 -2.92
N GLY A 71 -5.10 0.65 -2.82
CA GLY A 71 -4.29 0.07 -1.78
C GLY A 71 -3.76 -1.32 -2.08
N PHE A 72 -3.40 -2.02 -1.02
CA PHE A 72 -2.87 -3.37 -1.10
C PHE A 72 -3.92 -4.38 -0.67
N GLN A 73 -3.86 -5.56 -1.27
CA GLN A 73 -4.62 -6.70 -0.80
C GLN A 73 -3.73 -7.52 0.12
N MET A 74 -4.14 -7.65 1.39
CA MET A 74 -3.39 -8.41 2.38
C MET A 74 -3.88 -9.85 2.45
N PHE A 75 -2.92 -10.76 2.50
CA PHE A 75 -3.18 -12.18 2.73
C PHE A 75 -2.25 -12.71 3.80
N CYS A 76 -2.69 -13.75 4.51
CA CYS A 76 -1.82 -14.45 5.44
C CYS A 76 -0.77 -15.24 4.66
N GLY A 77 0.48 -15.09 5.05
CA GLY A 77 1.59 -15.81 4.43
C GLY A 77 2.93 -15.25 4.88
N THR A 78 3.99 -15.90 4.45
CA THR A 78 5.35 -15.45 4.75
C THR A 78 5.69 -14.24 3.90
N PRO A 79 6.05 -13.09 4.50
CA PRO A 79 6.49 -11.93 3.76
C PRO A 79 7.70 -12.23 2.90
N LYS A 80 7.74 -11.62 1.72
CA LYS A 80 8.87 -11.69 0.80
C LYS A 80 9.35 -10.28 0.54
N PRO A 81 10.31 -9.76 1.34
CA PRO A 81 10.78 -8.38 1.23
C PRO A 81 11.22 -8.03 -0.19
N ARG A 82 10.57 -7.02 -0.75
CA ARG A 82 10.82 -6.51 -2.10
C ARG A 82 10.12 -5.17 -2.27
N ALA A 83 10.42 -4.47 -3.34
CA ALA A 83 9.64 -3.31 -3.75
C ALA A 83 8.27 -3.78 -4.27
N ILE A 84 7.20 -3.24 -3.73
CA ILE A 84 5.83 -3.63 -4.08
C ILE A 84 5.04 -2.52 -4.74
N SER A 85 5.53 -1.28 -4.69
CA SER A 85 4.81 -0.16 -5.27
C SER A 85 5.73 1.00 -5.58
N PHE A 86 5.36 1.75 -6.60
CA PHE A 86 5.89 3.07 -6.90
C PHE A 86 4.68 3.99 -7.02
N MET A 87 4.39 4.77 -5.99
CA MET A 87 3.16 5.54 -5.93
C MET A 87 3.40 7.04 -5.90
N GLN A 88 2.53 7.75 -6.56
CA GLN A 88 2.51 9.20 -6.52
C GLN A 88 1.64 9.67 -5.36
N VAL A 89 2.13 10.66 -4.63
CA VAL A 89 1.38 11.30 -3.54
C VAL A 89 1.35 12.80 -3.74
N THR A 90 0.39 13.44 -3.12
CA THR A 90 0.39 14.89 -2.94
C THR A 90 1.04 15.20 -1.61
N GLY A 91 1.85 16.25 -1.53
CA GLY A 91 2.47 16.67 -0.28
C GLY A 91 3.52 15.68 0.24
N ILE A 92 4.48 15.33 -0.60
CA ILE A 92 5.51 14.35 -0.26
C ILE A 92 6.31 14.73 0.99
N GLU A 93 6.61 16.02 1.21
CA GLU A 93 7.29 16.48 2.41
C GLU A 93 6.43 16.28 3.66
N LYS A 94 5.12 16.53 3.53
CA LYS A 94 4.18 16.31 4.64
C LYS A 94 4.09 14.84 5.00
N MET A 95 4.07 13.97 3.99
CA MET A 95 4.06 12.52 4.21
C MET A 95 5.32 12.07 4.92
N HIS A 96 6.48 12.51 4.46
CA HIS A 96 7.78 12.17 5.04
C HIS A 96 7.84 12.60 6.51
N ASN A 97 7.45 13.84 6.81
CA ASN A 97 7.43 14.36 8.16
C ASN A 97 6.42 13.62 9.05
N TYR A 98 5.26 13.28 8.52
CA TYR A 98 4.24 12.52 9.24
C TYR A 98 4.77 11.16 9.70
N ILE A 99 5.40 10.42 8.79
CA ILE A 99 5.96 9.10 9.10
C ILE A 99 7.04 9.22 10.19
N LYS A 100 7.92 10.19 10.06
CA LYS A 100 8.95 10.43 11.07
C LYS A 100 8.35 10.82 12.43
N SER A 101 7.29 11.61 12.42
CA SER A 101 6.61 12.02 13.67
C SER A 101 6.00 10.85 14.44
N LYS A 102 5.73 9.74 13.75
CA LYS A 102 5.24 8.52 14.37
C LYS A 102 6.34 7.62 14.92
N GLY A 103 7.60 8.05 14.79
CA GLY A 103 8.75 7.29 15.29
C GLY A 103 9.24 6.20 14.34
N TRP A 104 8.73 6.15 13.13
CA TRP A 104 9.18 5.17 12.14
C TRP A 104 10.39 5.71 11.39
N ASN A 105 11.53 5.04 11.51
CA ASN A 105 12.81 5.50 10.98
C ASN A 105 13.29 4.74 9.75
N ASP A 106 12.56 3.71 9.32
CA ASP A 106 12.94 2.91 8.16
C ASP A 106 12.45 3.57 6.88
N ILE A 107 12.92 4.78 6.66
CA ILE A 107 12.66 5.59 5.47
C ILE A 107 13.95 6.27 5.03
N THR A 108 14.05 6.55 3.73
CA THR A 108 15.17 7.34 3.18
C THR A 108 14.85 8.83 3.22
N GLU A 109 15.87 9.66 3.05
CA GLU A 109 15.65 11.09 2.87
C GLU A 109 15.02 11.37 1.50
N ILE A 110 14.33 12.51 1.40
CA ILE A 110 13.78 12.97 0.12
C ILE A 110 14.91 13.38 -0.80
N ILE A 111 14.88 12.88 -2.03
CA ILE A 111 15.84 13.20 -3.07
C ILE A 111 15.11 13.90 -4.21
N VAL A 112 15.69 15.01 -4.69
CA VAL A 112 15.20 15.67 -5.91
C VAL A 112 15.84 14.96 -7.09
N GLN A 113 15.01 14.42 -7.97
CA GLN A 113 15.46 13.66 -9.14
C GLN A 113 15.79 14.57 -10.31
N PRO A 114 16.66 14.13 -11.25
CA PRO A 114 17.01 14.91 -12.43
C PRO A 114 15.81 15.32 -13.29
N TRP A 115 14.73 14.54 -13.27
CA TRP A 115 13.49 14.84 -14.00
C TRP A 115 12.57 15.82 -13.26
N GLY A 116 12.99 16.37 -12.11
CA GLY A 116 12.27 17.39 -11.37
C GLY A 116 11.35 16.90 -10.26
N GLY A 117 11.02 15.63 -10.21
CA GLY A 117 10.22 15.06 -9.13
C GLY A 117 11.04 14.77 -7.88
N LYS A 118 10.36 14.63 -6.76
CA LYS A 118 10.97 14.23 -5.49
C LYS A 118 10.59 12.81 -5.16
N THR A 119 11.51 12.08 -4.55
CA THR A 119 11.28 10.66 -4.19
C THR A 119 11.83 10.36 -2.81
N PHE A 120 11.21 9.40 -2.14
CA PHE A 120 11.80 8.68 -1.03
C PHE A 120 11.27 7.25 -1.01
N SER A 121 11.90 6.39 -0.22
CA SER A 121 11.48 5.00 -0.04
C SER A 121 11.25 4.73 1.42
N LEU A 122 10.28 3.89 1.73
CA LEU A 122 10.06 3.42 3.08
C LEU A 122 9.98 1.89 3.10
N SER A 123 10.40 1.31 4.20
CA SER A 123 10.19 -0.12 4.47
C SER A 123 9.01 -0.27 5.42
N THR A 124 8.13 -1.21 5.11
CA THR A 124 6.99 -1.52 5.98
C THR A 124 7.41 -2.42 7.13
N ILE A 125 6.51 -2.62 8.08
CA ILE A 125 6.74 -3.50 9.23
C ILE A 125 7.10 -4.94 8.82
N ASP A 126 6.63 -5.39 7.67
CA ASP A 126 6.93 -6.73 7.14
C ASP A 126 8.13 -6.74 6.17
N GLY A 127 8.81 -5.60 6.02
CA GLY A 127 10.03 -5.48 5.22
C GLY A 127 9.84 -5.20 3.74
N TYR A 128 8.62 -4.94 3.30
CA TYR A 128 8.39 -4.52 1.92
C TYR A 128 8.83 -3.08 1.71
N THR A 129 9.30 -2.77 0.50
CA THR A 129 9.65 -1.40 0.13
C THR A 129 8.54 -0.76 -0.67
N ILE A 130 8.13 0.43 -0.27
CA ILE A 130 7.23 1.29 -1.01
C ILE A 130 8.03 2.51 -1.47
N ASN A 131 8.08 2.72 -2.78
CA ASN A 131 8.72 3.90 -3.38
C ASN A 131 7.67 4.97 -3.57
N ILE A 132 7.98 6.18 -3.14
CA ILE A 132 7.06 7.32 -3.16
C ILE A 132 7.65 8.41 -4.02
N TRP A 133 6.79 9.08 -4.80
CA TRP A 133 7.19 10.26 -5.54
C TRP A 133 6.08 11.32 -5.53
N GLY A 134 6.50 12.56 -5.75
CA GLY A 134 5.56 13.67 -5.78
C GLY A 134 6.17 15.02 -6.09
#